data_4d37dd062700ac38ff54e53f89149ba5
#
_entry.id   4d37dd062700ac38ff54e53f89149ba5
#
_cell.length_a   1.000
_cell.length_b   1.000
_cell.length_c   1.000
_cell.angle_alpha   90.00
_cell.angle_beta   90.00
_cell.angle_gamma   90.00
#
_symmetry.space_group_name_H-M   'P 1'
#
loop_
_entity.id
_entity.type
_entity.pdbx_description
1 polymer ?
#
loop_
_entity_poly.entity_id
_entity_poly.type
_entity_poly.pdbx_seq_one_letter_code
_entity_poly.pdbx_strand_id
1 'polypeptide(L)'
;MHKTKKIGLHLLIGTLLTTSFGLSANENQKSPSSKALHPIVSSKVQGTEWVRKCVEQYPEILWLADDNVRKTEEGQATLKAPYSEQLFGKKYVEFDRTIMTLHCLQLVLDGSEKAYQEFTAAQPSDAKLLRTSFEKLHLQGIELVKSKYNGMSELEVTQAMEAALVLGDIGKSEKAREIFKPYGAKAPDHDDFHGEVMEILEHHPKLCPTFDRLTPTAKKLLGQTANLAHYGHVTHIEGGPGMFSKLKQSGLPAASSVALAFDLFVHTCDVAGALGHVNNQSSLVYAESSHQAMQAVANACSILTDSQKTEMDAYNTYLKFRADWLGLNAHDRTDRALTRMGAMLRLFTPEEGLILKQSVLKLNPEQQAKIIEQLDTGMGQDFARTPTYMPAVLVNLSNNPQLGTSREERLSQAVVLGLPFLSRVLEKHKQAIAENRANPNIPLNFNKAAGVAKVSPDMLQKDFFIDSEGNVCFANS
;
A
#
# COMPACT_ATOMS: atom_id res chain seq x y z
N MET A 1 -5.80 -40.77 31.21
CA MET A 1 -7.01 -40.01 31.57
C MET A 1 -6.69 -38.54 31.41
N HIS A 2 -7.22 -37.91 30.45
CA HIS A 2 -7.83 -36.61 30.27
C HIS A 2 -7.77 -36.17 28.79
N LYS A 3 -8.69 -36.77 28.05
CA LYS A 3 -9.20 -36.17 26.79
C LYS A 3 -10.52 -35.51 27.19
N THR A 4 -10.61 -34.20 27.09
CA THR A 4 -11.85 -33.45 26.88
C THR A 4 -11.55 -31.95 27.15
N LYS A 5 -11.55 -31.16 26.08
CA LYS A 5 -11.97 -29.76 25.98
C LYS A 5 -11.43 -29.12 24.69
N LYS A 6 -11.99 -29.51 23.56
CA LYS A 6 -11.77 -28.78 22.29
C LYS A 6 -13.03 -28.65 21.42
N ILE A 7 -14.23 -28.77 21.99
CA ILE A 7 -15.48 -28.71 21.21
C ILE A 7 -16.32 -27.44 21.46
N GLY A 8 -15.94 -26.58 22.44
CA GLY A 8 -16.78 -25.45 22.86
C GLY A 8 -16.59 -24.11 22.12
N LEU A 9 -15.51 -23.94 21.37
CA LEU A 9 -15.14 -22.58 20.88
C LEU A 9 -15.73 -22.23 19.51
N HIS A 10 -15.92 -23.24 18.63
CA HIS A 10 -16.47 -22.99 17.29
C HIS A 10 -17.98 -22.70 17.29
N LEU A 11 -18.72 -23.22 18.28
CA LEU A 11 -20.15 -22.94 18.39
C LEU A 11 -20.46 -21.55 18.96
N LEU A 12 -19.55 -21.00 19.79
CA LEU A 12 -19.71 -19.67 20.39
C LEU A 12 -19.51 -18.52 19.37
N ILE A 13 -18.61 -18.68 18.41
CA ILE A 13 -18.33 -17.68 17.38
C ILE A 13 -19.50 -17.57 16.38
N GLY A 14 -20.07 -18.70 15.98
CA GLY A 14 -21.27 -18.75 15.12
C GLY A 14 -22.48 -18.12 15.78
N THR A 15 -22.69 -18.38 17.08
CA THR A 15 -23.84 -17.89 17.84
C THR A 15 -23.72 -16.41 18.21
N LEU A 16 -22.51 -15.90 18.46
CA LEU A 16 -22.29 -14.48 18.74
C LEU A 16 -22.44 -13.59 17.48
N LEU A 17 -22.06 -14.11 16.30
CA LEU A 17 -22.31 -13.41 15.03
C LEU A 17 -23.82 -13.34 14.69
N THR A 18 -24.57 -14.40 14.97
CA THR A 18 -26.02 -14.44 14.70
C THR A 18 -26.84 -13.64 15.72
N THR A 19 -26.44 -13.60 16.99
CA THR A 19 -27.16 -12.84 18.03
C THR A 19 -26.78 -11.37 18.09
N SER A 20 -25.56 -10.97 17.69
CA SER A 20 -25.12 -9.58 17.67
C SER A 20 -25.61 -8.81 16.44
N PHE A 21 -25.87 -9.48 15.32
CA PHE A 21 -26.28 -8.85 14.06
C PHE A 21 -27.74 -9.10 13.67
N GLY A 22 -28.50 -9.85 14.46
CA GLY A 22 -29.91 -10.12 14.15
C GLY A 22 -30.13 -10.89 12.84
N LEU A 23 -29.15 -11.65 12.35
CA LEU A 23 -29.24 -12.50 11.17
C LEU A 23 -29.73 -13.89 11.59
N SER A 24 -31.03 -14.06 11.71
CA SER A 24 -31.67 -15.37 11.76
C SER A 24 -31.64 -15.96 10.35
N ALA A 25 -31.01 -17.11 10.21
CA ALA A 25 -31.07 -17.92 9.01
C ALA A 25 -32.48 -18.49 8.85
N ASN A 26 -33.38 -17.75 8.26
CA ASN A 26 -34.64 -18.25 7.75
C ASN A 26 -34.55 -18.28 6.22
N GLU A 27 -34.63 -19.46 5.65
CA GLU A 27 -34.74 -19.75 4.22
C GLU A 27 -36.04 -19.17 3.65
N ASN A 28 -36.03 -17.87 3.44
CA ASN A 28 -36.87 -17.14 2.51
C ASN A 28 -36.10 -15.86 2.18
N GLN A 29 -35.06 -16.00 1.36
CA GLN A 29 -34.32 -14.85 0.80
C GLN A 29 -35.27 -14.07 -0.13
N LYS A 30 -36.04 -13.15 0.47
CA LYS A 30 -36.37 -11.92 -0.24
C LYS A 30 -35.02 -11.26 -0.53
N SER A 31 -34.73 -10.99 -1.80
CA SER A 31 -33.60 -10.19 -2.23
C SER A 31 -33.48 -8.96 -1.31
N PRO A 32 -32.29 -8.62 -0.79
CA PRO A 32 -32.15 -7.43 0.02
C PRO A 32 -32.69 -6.25 -0.79
N SER A 33 -33.69 -5.58 -0.25
CA SER A 33 -34.24 -4.36 -0.85
C SER A 33 -33.06 -3.43 -1.11
N SER A 34 -32.99 -2.85 -2.30
CA SER A 34 -31.98 -1.90 -2.76
C SER A 34 -32.03 -0.61 -1.91
N LYS A 35 -31.63 -0.68 -0.65
CA LYS A 35 -31.40 0.53 0.14
C LYS A 35 -30.22 1.25 -0.51
N ALA A 36 -30.47 2.47 -0.95
CA ALA A 36 -29.42 3.36 -1.44
C ALA A 36 -28.28 3.44 -0.42
N LEU A 37 -27.03 3.46 -0.92
CA LEU A 37 -25.87 3.70 -0.08
C LEU A 37 -25.99 5.08 0.60
N HIS A 38 -25.61 5.16 1.86
CA HIS A 38 -25.49 6.44 2.59
C HIS A 38 -24.03 6.60 3.01
N PRO A 39 -23.36 7.75 2.74
CA PRO A 39 -21.96 7.92 3.10
C PRO A 39 -21.72 7.71 4.59
N ILE A 40 -20.80 6.80 4.91
CA ILE A 40 -20.41 6.53 6.28
C ILE A 40 -19.65 7.72 6.88
N VAL A 41 -18.86 8.40 6.05
CA VAL A 41 -18.08 9.59 6.44
C VAL A 41 -18.93 10.73 6.99
N SER A 42 -20.24 10.79 6.67
CA SER A 42 -21.18 11.77 7.22
C SER A 42 -21.78 11.34 8.57
N SER A 43 -21.44 10.16 9.08
CA SER A 43 -22.02 9.63 10.32
C SER A 43 -21.46 10.34 11.55
N LYS A 44 -22.33 10.74 12.48
CA LYS A 44 -21.95 11.31 13.78
C LYS A 44 -21.65 10.26 14.85
N VAL A 45 -21.86 8.99 14.54
CA VAL A 45 -21.59 7.85 15.44
C VAL A 45 -20.11 7.55 15.43
N GLN A 46 -19.54 7.11 16.55
CA GLN A 46 -18.11 6.83 16.73
C GLN A 46 -17.87 5.44 17.34
N GLY A 47 -16.61 5.01 17.33
CA GLY A 47 -16.20 3.76 17.96
C GLY A 47 -16.77 2.52 17.28
N THR A 48 -17.00 1.47 18.06
CA THR A 48 -17.48 0.18 17.52
C THR A 48 -18.85 0.25 16.86
N GLU A 49 -19.70 1.19 17.26
CA GLU A 49 -21.01 1.39 16.61
C GLU A 49 -20.85 1.96 15.20
N TRP A 50 -19.91 2.88 15.00
CA TRP A 50 -19.56 3.36 13.66
C TRP A 50 -19.02 2.23 12.79
N VAL A 51 -18.15 1.38 13.34
CA VAL A 51 -17.61 0.21 12.61
C VAL A 51 -18.72 -0.76 12.20
N ARG A 52 -19.71 -1.00 13.07
CA ARG A 52 -20.88 -1.82 12.69
C ARG A 52 -21.65 -1.22 11.52
N LYS A 53 -21.83 0.10 11.49
CA LYS A 53 -22.44 0.78 10.34
C LYS A 53 -21.59 0.66 9.07
N CYS A 54 -20.25 0.74 9.17
CA CYS A 54 -19.37 0.47 8.05
C CYS A 54 -19.60 -0.93 7.46
N VAL A 55 -19.64 -1.95 8.31
CA VAL A 55 -19.88 -3.33 7.92
C VAL A 55 -21.27 -3.56 7.33
N GLU A 56 -22.30 -2.94 7.90
CA GLU A 56 -23.69 -3.01 7.37
C GLU A 56 -23.77 -2.36 5.98
N GLN A 57 -23.07 -1.24 5.79
CA GLN A 57 -23.03 -0.51 4.53
C GLN A 57 -22.14 -1.21 3.49
N TYR A 58 -21.01 -1.75 3.91
CA TYR A 58 -19.96 -2.36 3.10
C TYR A 58 -19.64 -3.78 3.61
N PRO A 59 -20.46 -4.79 3.31
CA PRO A 59 -20.32 -6.12 3.89
C PRO A 59 -19.02 -6.83 3.50
N GLU A 60 -18.36 -6.43 2.43
CA GLU A 60 -17.06 -6.96 2.00
C GLU A 60 -15.95 -6.70 3.02
N ILE A 61 -16.08 -5.73 3.90
CA ILE A 61 -15.16 -5.51 5.03
C ILE A 61 -15.04 -6.79 5.87
N LEU A 62 -16.13 -7.56 6.03
CA LEU A 62 -16.08 -8.83 6.75
C LEU A 62 -15.28 -9.93 6.03
N TRP A 63 -15.08 -9.82 4.72
CA TRP A 63 -14.23 -10.79 4.00
C TRP A 63 -12.76 -10.66 4.41
N LEU A 64 -12.37 -9.51 4.96
CA LEU A 64 -11.02 -9.24 5.46
C LEU A 64 -10.80 -9.66 6.93
N ALA A 65 -11.85 -10.11 7.62
CA ALA A 65 -11.78 -10.74 8.93
C ALA A 65 -11.42 -12.23 8.79
N ASP A 66 -10.25 -12.50 8.21
CA ASP A 66 -9.77 -13.84 7.84
C ASP A 66 -8.47 -14.18 8.57
N ASP A 67 -8.40 -15.38 9.14
CA ASP A 67 -7.25 -15.91 9.87
C ASP A 67 -6.02 -16.19 9.01
N ASN A 68 -6.20 -16.29 7.70
CA ASN A 68 -5.14 -16.61 6.75
C ASN A 68 -4.41 -15.37 6.24
N VAL A 69 -4.97 -14.18 6.49
CA VAL A 69 -4.41 -12.91 6.05
C VAL A 69 -3.40 -12.40 7.07
N ARG A 70 -2.11 -12.41 6.71
CA ARG A 70 -0.96 -11.87 7.46
C ARG A 70 -0.82 -12.29 8.94
N LYS A 71 -0.08 -13.35 9.16
CA LYS A 71 0.44 -13.74 10.50
C LYS A 71 1.68 -12.96 10.96
N THR A 72 2.21 -12.04 10.16
CA THR A 72 3.58 -11.53 10.32
C THR A 72 3.72 -10.31 11.24
N GLU A 73 2.63 -9.78 11.79
CA GLU A 73 2.69 -8.60 12.65
C GLU A 73 2.35 -8.90 14.13
N GLU A 74 2.45 -10.16 14.54
CA GLU A 74 2.39 -10.56 15.94
C GLU A 74 3.52 -9.89 16.71
N GLY A 75 3.18 -9.02 17.66
CA GLY A 75 4.14 -8.39 18.58
C GLY A 75 4.29 -6.88 18.51
N GLN A 76 3.64 -6.18 17.61
CA GLN A 76 3.58 -4.72 17.69
C GLN A 76 2.67 -4.30 18.86
N ALA A 77 3.21 -3.46 19.76
CA ALA A 77 2.43 -2.90 20.84
C ALA A 77 1.30 -2.02 20.27
N THR A 78 0.06 -2.40 20.53
CA THR A 78 -1.10 -1.58 20.15
C THR A 78 -1.28 -0.47 21.19
N LEU A 79 -1.42 0.77 20.73
CA LEU A 79 -1.72 1.92 21.59
C LEU A 79 -3.12 1.78 22.21
N LYS A 80 -4.06 1.17 21.47
CA LYS A 80 -5.40 0.81 21.90
C LYS A 80 -5.83 -0.44 21.14
N ALA A 81 -6.64 -1.30 21.76
CA ALA A 81 -7.15 -2.51 21.13
C ALA A 81 -7.82 -2.18 19.79
N PRO A 82 -7.41 -2.80 18.67
CA PRO A 82 -8.00 -2.57 17.36
C PRO A 82 -9.47 -2.95 17.33
N TYR A 83 -10.21 -2.44 16.37
CA TYR A 83 -11.66 -2.66 16.30
C TYR A 83 -12.03 -4.13 16.11
N SER A 84 -11.24 -4.89 15.35
CA SER A 84 -11.47 -6.32 15.19
C SER A 84 -11.35 -7.09 16.51
N GLU A 85 -10.36 -6.74 17.36
CA GLU A 85 -10.20 -7.33 18.69
C GLU A 85 -11.38 -6.97 19.62
N GLN A 86 -11.86 -5.72 19.56
CA GLN A 86 -13.01 -5.27 20.34
C GLN A 86 -14.33 -5.95 19.92
N LEU A 87 -14.51 -6.24 18.62
CA LEU A 87 -15.75 -6.79 18.06
C LEU A 87 -15.76 -8.31 18.02
N PHE A 88 -14.62 -8.94 17.76
CA PHE A 88 -14.51 -10.38 17.50
C PHE A 88 -13.62 -11.11 18.51
N GLY A 89 -12.96 -10.38 19.43
CA GLY A 89 -12.00 -10.96 20.38
C GLY A 89 -10.69 -11.42 19.73
N LYS A 90 -10.42 -11.05 18.47
CA LYS A 90 -9.27 -11.44 17.68
C LYS A 90 -8.85 -10.32 16.72
N LYS A 91 -7.55 -10.19 16.47
CA LYS A 91 -6.99 -9.18 15.57
C LYS A 91 -7.05 -9.67 14.12
N TYR A 92 -7.63 -8.82 13.24
CA TYR A 92 -7.65 -9.00 11.80
C TYR A 92 -7.04 -7.78 11.14
N VAL A 93 -5.80 -7.89 10.70
CA VAL A 93 -4.98 -6.76 10.23
C VAL A 93 -5.66 -6.00 9.09
N GLU A 94 -6.09 -6.69 8.05
CA GLU A 94 -6.65 -6.03 6.86
C GLU A 94 -8.05 -5.44 7.15
N PHE A 95 -8.86 -6.07 8.01
CA PHE A 95 -10.11 -5.49 8.50
C PHE A 95 -9.86 -4.13 9.19
N ASP A 96 -8.91 -4.09 10.13
CA ASP A 96 -8.62 -2.88 10.89
C ASP A 96 -8.01 -1.79 10.01
N ARG A 97 -7.21 -2.15 9.03
CA ARG A 97 -6.66 -1.22 8.02
C ARG A 97 -7.79 -0.59 7.21
N THR A 98 -8.70 -1.38 6.64
CA THR A 98 -9.83 -0.89 5.84
C THR A 98 -10.76 0.00 6.67
N ILE A 99 -11.04 -0.34 7.92
CA ILE A 99 -11.79 0.55 8.82
C ILE A 99 -11.04 1.87 9.04
N MET A 100 -9.72 1.82 9.22
CA MET A 100 -8.93 3.03 9.42
C MET A 100 -8.83 3.90 8.16
N THR A 101 -8.80 3.31 6.96
CA THR A 101 -8.82 4.09 5.71
C THR A 101 -10.11 4.90 5.57
N LEU A 102 -11.26 4.29 5.91
CA LEU A 102 -12.55 4.97 5.94
C LEU A 102 -12.59 6.08 7.01
N HIS A 103 -11.99 5.83 8.17
CA HIS A 103 -11.90 6.85 9.23
C HIS A 103 -11.00 8.02 8.82
N CYS A 104 -9.86 7.75 8.18
CA CYS A 104 -9.00 8.80 7.62
C CYS A 104 -9.75 9.63 6.56
N LEU A 105 -10.49 9.00 5.65
CA LEU A 105 -11.35 9.70 4.69
C LEU A 105 -12.36 10.62 5.40
N GLN A 106 -13.03 10.10 6.45
CA GLN A 106 -13.97 10.89 7.25
C GLN A 106 -13.32 12.15 7.85
N LEU A 107 -12.16 12.00 8.49
CA LEU A 107 -11.44 13.10 9.13
C LEU A 107 -10.97 14.13 8.09
N VAL A 108 -10.47 13.66 6.95
CA VAL A 108 -10.01 14.52 5.85
C VAL A 108 -11.17 15.31 5.25
N LEU A 109 -12.32 14.69 5.01
CA LEU A 109 -13.49 15.38 4.46
C LEU A 109 -14.15 16.33 5.47
N ASP A 110 -14.06 16.07 6.78
CA ASP A 110 -14.48 17.00 7.85
C ASP A 110 -13.62 18.28 7.84
N GLY A 111 -12.28 18.15 7.77
CA GLY A 111 -11.33 19.26 7.69
C GLY A 111 -11.26 20.18 8.90
N SER A 112 -12.09 19.96 9.95
CA SER A 112 -12.12 20.79 11.15
C SER A 112 -10.83 20.68 11.97
N GLU A 113 -10.63 21.63 12.89
CA GLU A 113 -9.49 21.54 13.83
C GLU A 113 -9.54 20.27 14.68
N LYS A 114 -10.74 19.84 15.08
CA LYS A 114 -10.93 18.57 15.80
C LYS A 114 -10.50 17.38 14.97
N ALA A 115 -10.88 17.34 13.70
CA ALA A 115 -10.49 16.26 12.77
C ALA A 115 -8.97 16.22 12.56
N TYR A 116 -8.31 17.38 12.42
CA TYR A 116 -6.85 17.45 12.36
C TYR A 116 -6.19 16.91 13.62
N GLN A 117 -6.66 17.32 14.81
CA GLN A 117 -6.11 16.85 16.07
C GLN A 117 -6.26 15.32 16.21
N GLU A 118 -7.41 14.78 15.82
CA GLU A 118 -7.68 13.34 15.83
C GLU A 118 -6.82 12.60 14.81
N PHE A 119 -6.73 13.09 13.57
CA PHE A 119 -5.91 12.49 12.51
C PHE A 119 -4.43 12.35 12.91
N THR A 120 -3.91 13.32 13.66
CA THR A 120 -2.48 13.41 14.00
C THR A 120 -2.16 13.04 15.46
N ALA A 121 -3.14 12.59 16.24
CA ALA A 121 -3.02 12.42 17.69
C ALA A 121 -1.86 11.50 18.14
N ALA A 122 -1.53 10.46 17.37
CA ALA A 122 -0.47 9.51 17.72
C ALA A 122 0.81 9.69 16.89
N GLN A 123 0.90 10.76 16.09
CA GLN A 123 2.12 11.05 15.32
C GLN A 123 3.19 11.68 16.24
N PRO A 124 4.48 11.32 16.06
CA PRO A 124 5.58 11.98 16.76
C PRO A 124 5.58 13.48 16.49
N SER A 125 5.86 14.28 17.51
CA SER A 125 5.79 15.77 17.43
C SER A 125 6.73 16.38 16.40
N ASP A 126 7.88 15.74 16.17
CA ASP A 126 8.92 16.14 15.21
C ASP A 126 8.65 15.71 13.77
N ALA A 127 7.71 14.78 13.57
CA ALA A 127 7.31 14.28 12.24
C ALA A 127 5.83 14.55 11.92
N LYS A 128 5.11 15.21 12.82
CA LYS A 128 3.66 15.42 12.73
C LYS A 128 3.28 16.13 11.43
N LEU A 129 2.21 15.67 10.80
CA LEU A 129 1.60 16.35 9.65
C LEU A 129 1.26 17.81 10.01
N LEU A 130 1.71 18.75 9.21
CA LEU A 130 1.42 20.16 9.43
C LEU A 130 -0.07 20.45 9.20
N ARG A 131 -0.60 21.43 9.95
CA ARG A 131 -2.00 21.85 9.78
C ARG A 131 -2.28 22.31 8.34
N THR A 132 -1.35 23.05 7.75
CA THR A 132 -1.44 23.53 6.35
C THR A 132 -1.43 22.38 5.34
N SER A 133 -0.72 21.29 5.61
CA SER A 133 -0.69 20.08 4.77
C SER A 133 -2.00 19.30 4.87
N PHE A 134 -2.58 19.21 6.07
CA PHE A 134 -3.90 18.63 6.27
C PHE A 134 -5.01 19.44 5.60
N GLU A 135 -4.94 20.78 5.65
CA GLU A 135 -5.88 21.67 4.94
C GLU A 135 -5.82 21.47 3.42
N LYS A 136 -4.62 21.34 2.85
CA LYS A 136 -4.47 21.02 1.42
C LYS A 136 -5.11 19.69 1.06
N LEU A 137 -4.89 18.66 1.88
CA LEU A 137 -5.51 17.36 1.67
C LEU A 137 -7.04 17.43 1.77
N HIS A 138 -7.58 18.17 2.77
CA HIS A 138 -9.01 18.46 2.90
C HIS A 138 -9.55 19.13 1.63
N LEU A 139 -8.93 20.21 1.17
CA LEU A 139 -9.36 20.93 -0.03
C LEU A 139 -9.37 20.04 -1.27
N GLN A 140 -8.35 19.20 -1.47
CA GLN A 140 -8.32 18.22 -2.56
C GLN A 140 -9.53 17.28 -2.51
N GLY A 141 -9.87 16.74 -1.33
CA GLY A 141 -11.04 15.89 -1.15
C GLY A 141 -12.36 16.62 -1.45
N ILE A 142 -12.51 17.84 -0.97
CA ILE A 142 -13.71 18.67 -1.21
C ILE A 142 -13.85 19.06 -2.70
N GLU A 143 -12.75 19.39 -3.36
CA GLU A 143 -12.76 19.68 -4.80
C GLU A 143 -13.21 18.47 -5.62
N LEU A 144 -12.74 17.27 -5.27
CA LEU A 144 -13.17 16.03 -5.90
C LEU A 144 -14.66 15.77 -5.68
N VAL A 145 -15.15 15.89 -4.44
CA VAL A 145 -16.58 15.72 -4.12
C VAL A 145 -17.42 16.71 -4.92
N LYS A 146 -17.00 17.97 -5.03
CA LYS A 146 -17.69 19.02 -5.77
C LYS A 146 -17.51 18.95 -7.29
N SER A 147 -16.57 18.17 -7.80
CA SER A 147 -16.27 18.07 -9.23
C SER A 147 -17.44 17.56 -10.08
N LYS A 148 -18.39 16.86 -9.42
CA LYS A 148 -19.54 16.23 -10.09
C LYS A 148 -19.11 15.38 -11.29
N TYR A 149 -18.04 14.62 -11.10
CA TYR A 149 -17.42 13.82 -12.15
C TYR A 149 -18.46 13.11 -13.03
N ASN A 150 -18.48 13.39 -14.33
CA ASN A 150 -19.42 12.83 -15.32
C ASN A 150 -20.89 12.86 -14.85
N GLY A 151 -21.31 13.92 -14.14
CA GLY A 151 -22.69 14.11 -13.69
C GLY A 151 -23.03 13.41 -12.36
N MET A 152 -22.07 12.79 -11.68
CA MET A 152 -22.27 12.24 -10.34
C MET A 152 -22.59 13.37 -9.34
N SER A 153 -23.52 13.11 -8.43
CA SER A 153 -23.74 13.99 -7.28
C SER A 153 -22.58 13.92 -6.27
N GLU A 154 -22.47 14.89 -5.39
CA GLU A 154 -21.47 14.87 -4.29
C GLU A 154 -21.58 13.60 -3.44
N LEU A 155 -22.80 13.13 -3.23
CA LEU A 155 -23.11 11.87 -2.54
C LEU A 155 -22.49 10.67 -3.27
N GLU A 156 -22.68 10.56 -4.58
CA GLU A 156 -22.17 9.44 -5.39
C GLU A 156 -20.64 9.44 -5.49
N VAL A 157 -20.02 10.62 -5.56
CA VAL A 157 -18.54 10.72 -5.53
C VAL A 157 -18.00 10.23 -4.19
N THR A 158 -18.62 10.64 -3.08
CA THR A 158 -18.22 10.20 -1.72
C THR A 158 -18.40 8.69 -1.57
N GLN A 159 -19.53 8.13 -2.04
CA GLN A 159 -19.75 6.67 -2.04
C GLN A 159 -18.74 5.92 -2.90
N ALA A 160 -18.35 6.49 -4.03
CA ALA A 160 -17.31 5.90 -4.87
C ALA A 160 -15.94 5.88 -4.15
N MET A 161 -15.59 6.94 -3.39
CA MET A 161 -14.37 6.96 -2.56
C MET A 161 -14.40 5.87 -1.48
N GLU A 162 -15.52 5.79 -0.74
CA GLU A 162 -15.69 4.77 0.30
C GLU A 162 -15.62 3.34 -0.29
N ALA A 163 -16.31 3.10 -1.41
CA ALA A 163 -16.30 1.81 -2.08
C ALA A 163 -14.90 1.44 -2.61
N ALA A 164 -14.17 2.40 -3.18
CA ALA A 164 -12.80 2.18 -3.65
C ALA A 164 -11.86 1.77 -2.50
N LEU A 165 -11.98 2.41 -1.33
CA LEU A 165 -11.18 2.04 -0.14
C LEU A 165 -11.56 0.64 0.40
N VAL A 166 -12.84 0.28 0.38
CA VAL A 166 -13.30 -1.04 0.85
C VAL A 166 -12.86 -2.15 -0.09
N LEU A 167 -12.94 -1.92 -1.40
CA LEU A 167 -12.67 -2.93 -2.41
C LEU A 167 -11.18 -3.04 -2.76
N GLY A 168 -10.37 -2.02 -2.45
CA GLY A 168 -8.95 -1.99 -2.79
C GLY A 168 -8.16 -3.19 -2.26
N ASP A 169 -8.47 -3.62 -1.05
CA ASP A 169 -7.76 -4.71 -0.37
C ASP A 169 -8.46 -6.09 -0.43
N ILE A 170 -9.62 -6.23 -1.11
CA ILE A 170 -10.35 -7.51 -1.14
C ILE A 170 -9.56 -8.65 -1.79
N GLY A 171 -8.59 -8.35 -2.65
CA GLY A 171 -7.68 -9.33 -3.22
C GLY A 171 -6.86 -10.12 -2.18
N LYS A 172 -6.77 -9.61 -0.94
CA LYS A 172 -6.10 -10.28 0.18
C LYS A 172 -7.00 -11.30 0.88
N SER A 173 -8.30 -11.34 0.58
CA SER A 173 -9.30 -12.19 1.24
C SER A 173 -9.44 -13.54 0.55
N GLU A 174 -9.32 -14.64 1.31
CA GLU A 174 -9.64 -15.98 0.82
C GLU A 174 -11.12 -16.10 0.42
N LYS A 175 -12.01 -15.39 1.13
CA LYS A 175 -13.43 -15.34 0.77
C LYS A 175 -13.65 -14.72 -0.62
N ALA A 176 -12.96 -13.64 -0.95
CA ALA A 176 -13.01 -13.09 -2.29
C ALA A 176 -12.48 -14.11 -3.32
N ARG A 177 -11.37 -14.78 -3.04
CA ARG A 177 -10.81 -15.81 -3.92
C ARG A 177 -11.80 -16.95 -4.18
N GLU A 178 -12.50 -17.44 -3.16
CA GLU A 178 -13.57 -18.44 -3.30
C GLU A 178 -14.71 -17.98 -4.21
N ILE A 179 -15.16 -16.71 -4.05
CA ILE A 179 -16.27 -16.13 -4.81
C ILE A 179 -15.90 -15.94 -6.28
N PHE A 180 -14.71 -15.41 -6.57
CA PHE A 180 -14.34 -14.99 -7.93
C PHE A 180 -13.60 -16.06 -8.75
N LYS A 181 -13.03 -17.10 -8.11
CA LYS A 181 -12.39 -18.22 -8.79
C LYS A 181 -13.27 -18.92 -9.83
N PRO A 182 -14.58 -19.20 -9.60
CA PRO A 182 -15.46 -19.78 -10.62
C PRO A 182 -15.66 -18.90 -11.86
N TYR A 183 -15.38 -17.60 -11.75
CA TYR A 183 -15.49 -16.63 -12.84
C TYR A 183 -14.17 -16.34 -13.55
N GLY A 184 -13.08 -17.05 -13.15
CA GLY A 184 -11.81 -17.01 -13.84
C GLY A 184 -10.68 -16.23 -13.11
N ALA A 185 -10.95 -15.60 -11.97
CA ALA A 185 -9.92 -14.94 -11.19
C ALA A 185 -8.93 -15.98 -10.62
N LYS A 186 -7.62 -15.77 -10.87
CA LYS A 186 -6.57 -16.75 -10.55
C LYS A 186 -5.23 -16.13 -10.17
N ALA A 187 -5.06 -14.82 -10.29
CA ALA A 187 -3.81 -14.16 -10.01
C ALA A 187 -3.36 -14.44 -8.57
N PRO A 188 -2.11 -14.91 -8.34
CA PRO A 188 -1.60 -15.17 -7.00
C PRO A 188 -1.34 -13.89 -6.21
N ASP A 189 -0.90 -12.84 -6.90
CA ASP A 189 -0.71 -11.51 -6.33
C ASP A 189 -2.06 -10.84 -6.05
N HIS A 190 -2.19 -10.18 -4.89
CA HIS A 190 -3.47 -9.62 -4.46
C HIS A 190 -3.91 -8.40 -5.28
N ASP A 191 -2.96 -7.65 -5.82
CA ASP A 191 -3.25 -6.45 -6.61
C ASP A 191 -3.68 -6.83 -8.02
N ASP A 192 -2.99 -7.79 -8.64
CA ASP A 192 -3.41 -8.37 -9.92
C ASP A 192 -4.76 -9.07 -9.79
N PHE A 193 -5.00 -9.76 -8.66
CA PHE A 193 -6.28 -10.39 -8.36
C PHE A 193 -7.39 -9.34 -8.22
N HIS A 194 -7.13 -8.21 -7.56
CA HIS A 194 -8.08 -7.10 -7.49
C HIS A 194 -8.45 -6.58 -8.89
N GLY A 195 -7.46 -6.45 -9.79
CA GLY A 195 -7.73 -6.10 -11.19
C GLY A 195 -8.67 -7.08 -11.88
N GLU A 196 -8.39 -8.41 -11.77
CA GLU A 196 -9.26 -9.46 -12.31
C GLU A 196 -10.68 -9.42 -11.70
N VAL A 197 -10.80 -9.14 -10.40
CA VAL A 197 -12.10 -8.98 -9.72
C VAL A 197 -12.88 -7.80 -10.30
N MET A 198 -12.25 -6.65 -10.52
CA MET A 198 -12.94 -5.49 -11.07
C MET A 198 -13.43 -5.72 -12.50
N GLU A 199 -12.66 -6.42 -13.33
CA GLU A 199 -13.11 -6.85 -14.68
C GLU A 199 -14.33 -7.80 -14.61
N ILE A 200 -14.32 -8.77 -13.68
CA ILE A 200 -15.44 -9.68 -13.49
C ILE A 200 -16.69 -8.92 -13.03
N LEU A 201 -16.54 -7.95 -12.12
CA LEU A 201 -17.65 -7.18 -11.57
C LEU A 201 -18.35 -6.30 -12.61
N GLU A 202 -17.69 -5.92 -13.69
CA GLU A 202 -18.35 -5.22 -14.81
C GLU A 202 -19.52 -6.07 -15.40
N HIS A 203 -19.35 -7.40 -15.41
CA HIS A 203 -20.34 -8.34 -15.98
C HIS A 203 -21.18 -9.04 -14.91
N HIS A 204 -20.67 -9.13 -13.68
CA HIS A 204 -21.29 -9.85 -12.57
C HIS A 204 -21.34 -8.99 -11.28
N PRO A 205 -21.95 -7.78 -11.31
CA PRO A 205 -21.90 -6.82 -10.19
C PRO A 205 -22.48 -7.38 -8.89
N LYS A 206 -23.45 -8.31 -8.99
CA LYS A 206 -24.13 -8.93 -7.82
C LYS A 206 -23.21 -9.81 -6.95
N LEU A 207 -22.02 -10.17 -7.43
CA LEU A 207 -21.04 -10.89 -6.63
C LEU A 207 -20.48 -10.06 -5.49
N CYS A 208 -20.55 -8.73 -5.60
CA CYS A 208 -20.09 -7.77 -4.61
C CYS A 208 -21.21 -6.78 -4.29
N PRO A 209 -21.93 -6.92 -3.17
CA PRO A 209 -23.02 -6.03 -2.76
C PRO A 209 -22.68 -4.55 -2.76
N THR A 210 -21.46 -4.17 -2.36
CA THR A 210 -20.98 -2.78 -2.42
C THR A 210 -20.97 -2.29 -3.86
N PHE A 211 -20.32 -3.03 -4.76
CA PHE A 211 -20.21 -2.66 -6.16
C PHE A 211 -21.59 -2.64 -6.85
N ASP A 212 -22.45 -3.62 -6.56
CA ASP A 212 -23.78 -3.72 -7.19
C ASP A 212 -24.64 -2.47 -6.95
N ARG A 213 -24.52 -1.86 -5.78
CA ARG A 213 -25.30 -0.66 -5.37
C ARG A 213 -24.76 0.67 -5.90
N LEU A 214 -23.56 0.70 -6.47
CA LEU A 214 -23.00 1.90 -7.09
C LEU A 214 -23.76 2.26 -8.37
N THR A 215 -23.76 3.56 -8.70
CA THR A 215 -24.29 4.03 -10.00
C THR A 215 -23.40 3.54 -11.15
N PRO A 216 -23.92 3.46 -12.38
CA PRO A 216 -23.11 3.06 -13.53
C PRO A 216 -21.83 3.89 -13.72
N THR A 217 -21.93 5.21 -13.47
CA THR A 217 -20.76 6.11 -13.57
C THR A 217 -19.71 5.80 -12.50
N ALA A 218 -20.14 5.55 -11.25
CA ALA A 218 -19.23 5.17 -10.17
C ALA A 218 -18.57 3.80 -10.43
N LYS A 219 -19.34 2.80 -10.91
CA LYS A 219 -18.78 1.49 -11.33
C LYS A 219 -17.70 1.64 -12.39
N LYS A 220 -17.98 2.45 -13.41
CA LYS A 220 -17.01 2.74 -14.48
C LYS A 220 -15.76 3.44 -13.93
N LEU A 221 -15.92 4.41 -13.01
CA LEU A 221 -14.78 5.10 -12.39
C LEU A 221 -13.90 4.11 -11.64
N LEU A 222 -14.46 3.25 -10.78
CA LEU A 222 -13.72 2.25 -10.03
C LEU A 222 -13.02 1.24 -10.96
N GLY A 223 -13.69 0.74 -11.99
CA GLY A 223 -13.08 -0.15 -12.98
C GLY A 223 -11.90 0.50 -13.73
N GLN A 224 -12.02 1.78 -14.08
CA GLN A 224 -10.96 2.52 -14.78
C GLN A 224 -9.76 2.85 -13.88
N THR A 225 -9.95 3.02 -12.57
CA THR A 225 -8.90 3.37 -11.61
C THR A 225 -8.31 2.15 -10.90
N ALA A 226 -8.91 0.98 -11.04
CA ALA A 226 -8.42 -0.24 -10.43
C ALA A 226 -7.00 -0.58 -10.88
N ASN A 227 -6.09 -0.74 -9.92
CA ASN A 227 -4.74 -1.26 -10.13
C ASN A 227 -3.90 -0.49 -11.18
N LEU A 228 -4.05 0.84 -11.28
CA LEU A 228 -3.27 1.69 -12.21
C LEU A 228 -1.83 1.90 -11.73
N ALA A 229 -1.65 2.22 -10.46
CA ALA A 229 -0.34 2.43 -9.86
C ALA A 229 -0.40 2.26 -8.33
N HIS A 230 0.67 1.74 -7.76
CA HIS A 230 0.87 1.71 -6.30
C HIS A 230 1.60 2.98 -5.85
N TYR A 231 0.90 4.09 -5.72
CA TYR A 231 1.49 5.41 -5.45
C TYR A 231 2.31 5.43 -4.16
N GLY A 232 1.90 4.69 -3.14
CA GLY A 232 2.68 4.50 -1.92
C GLY A 232 4.04 3.83 -2.20
N HIS A 233 4.09 2.85 -3.09
CA HIS A 233 5.33 2.22 -3.52
C HIS A 233 6.17 3.11 -4.45
N VAL A 234 5.52 3.96 -5.27
CA VAL A 234 6.22 4.95 -6.10
C VAL A 234 7.04 5.90 -5.23
N THR A 235 6.58 6.23 -4.01
CA THR A 235 7.34 7.08 -3.08
C THR A 235 8.74 6.51 -2.76
N HIS A 236 8.94 5.21 -2.90
CA HIS A 236 10.21 4.51 -2.64
C HIS A 236 11.01 4.25 -3.91
N ILE A 237 10.46 4.56 -5.10
CA ILE A 237 11.09 4.34 -6.43
C ILE A 237 11.60 2.88 -6.59
N GLU A 238 10.86 1.92 -6.08
CA GLU A 238 11.26 0.50 -6.06
C GLU A 238 11.48 -0.04 -7.47
N GLY A 239 10.54 0.21 -8.39
CA GLY A 239 10.56 -0.27 -9.77
C GLY A 239 11.07 0.76 -10.81
N GLY A 240 11.58 1.91 -10.39
CA GLY A 240 12.04 2.94 -11.32
C GLY A 240 10.93 3.48 -12.24
N PRO A 241 11.25 3.86 -13.49
CA PRO A 241 10.27 4.39 -14.45
C PRO A 241 9.10 3.45 -14.73
N GLY A 242 9.31 2.13 -14.68
CA GLY A 242 8.28 1.11 -14.91
C GLY A 242 7.07 1.22 -13.97
N MET A 243 7.23 1.84 -12.81
CA MET A 243 6.11 2.07 -11.87
C MET A 243 5.03 3.03 -12.41
N PHE A 244 5.35 3.83 -13.43
CA PHE A 244 4.41 4.71 -14.10
C PHE A 244 3.81 4.09 -15.38
N SER A 245 4.28 2.90 -15.79
CA SER A 245 3.93 2.31 -17.09
C SER A 245 2.45 1.95 -17.21
N LYS A 246 1.86 1.30 -16.19
CA LYS A 246 0.41 0.98 -16.19
C LYS A 246 -0.43 2.24 -16.29
N LEU A 247 -0.10 3.28 -15.52
CA LEU A 247 -0.79 4.57 -15.54
C LEU A 247 -0.69 5.24 -16.93
N LYS A 248 0.50 5.23 -17.54
CA LYS A 248 0.69 5.76 -18.90
C LYS A 248 -0.10 4.97 -19.94
N GLN A 249 -0.01 3.63 -19.90
CA GLN A 249 -0.66 2.72 -20.87
C GLN A 249 -2.19 2.78 -20.78
N SER A 250 -2.75 3.03 -19.59
CA SER A 250 -4.20 3.17 -19.40
C SER A 250 -4.78 4.36 -20.18
N GLY A 251 -3.96 5.36 -20.51
CA GLY A 251 -4.41 6.62 -21.08
C GLY A 251 -5.29 7.49 -20.18
N LEU A 252 -5.58 7.03 -18.95
CA LEU A 252 -6.48 7.70 -18.02
C LEU A 252 -6.04 9.12 -17.66
N PRO A 253 -4.74 9.41 -17.38
CA PRO A 253 -4.31 10.77 -17.07
C PRO A 253 -4.64 11.76 -18.17
N ALA A 254 -4.41 11.40 -19.43
CA ALA A 254 -4.68 12.25 -20.59
C ALA A 254 -6.20 12.35 -20.90
N ALA A 255 -6.97 11.29 -20.59
CA ALA A 255 -8.42 11.28 -20.80
C ALA A 255 -9.19 12.02 -19.70
N SER A 256 -8.72 11.99 -18.44
CA SER A 256 -9.41 12.60 -17.30
C SER A 256 -8.46 12.88 -16.13
N SER A 257 -8.08 14.14 -15.97
CA SER A 257 -7.33 14.59 -14.78
C SER A 257 -8.11 14.40 -13.47
N VAL A 258 -9.45 14.47 -13.53
CA VAL A 258 -10.30 14.27 -12.34
C VAL A 258 -10.28 12.80 -11.89
N ALA A 259 -10.33 11.84 -12.83
CA ALA A 259 -10.22 10.43 -12.49
C ALA A 259 -8.83 10.08 -11.90
N LEU A 260 -7.76 10.66 -12.44
CA LEU A 260 -6.42 10.54 -11.86
C LEU A 260 -6.36 11.13 -10.44
N ALA A 261 -6.92 12.33 -10.24
CA ALA A 261 -6.95 12.97 -8.93
C ALA A 261 -7.78 12.16 -7.92
N PHE A 262 -8.89 11.55 -8.34
CA PHE A 262 -9.70 10.64 -7.54
C PHE A 262 -8.87 9.43 -7.07
N ASP A 263 -8.20 8.76 -7.98
CA ASP A 263 -7.38 7.59 -7.70
C ASP A 263 -6.23 7.92 -6.71
N LEU A 264 -5.50 9.01 -6.96
CA LEU A 264 -4.45 9.51 -6.07
C LEU A 264 -4.96 9.86 -4.67
N PHE A 265 -6.14 10.49 -4.58
CA PHE A 265 -6.73 10.87 -3.30
C PHE A 265 -7.20 9.66 -2.50
N VAL A 266 -7.89 8.71 -3.14
CA VAL A 266 -8.31 7.45 -2.50
C VAL A 266 -7.08 6.70 -1.99
N HIS A 267 -6.05 6.55 -2.81
CA HIS A 267 -4.82 5.88 -2.40
C HIS A 267 -4.08 6.62 -1.26
N THR A 268 -4.17 7.95 -1.22
CA THR A 268 -3.65 8.74 -0.08
C THR A 268 -4.36 8.40 1.23
N CYS A 269 -5.68 8.23 1.20
CA CYS A 269 -6.46 7.79 2.36
C CYS A 269 -6.13 6.34 2.75
N ASP A 270 -5.89 5.47 1.77
CA ASP A 270 -5.45 4.09 2.01
C ASP A 270 -4.11 4.07 2.74
N VAL A 271 -3.11 4.79 2.24
CA VAL A 271 -1.80 4.93 2.93
C VAL A 271 -1.98 5.48 4.35
N ALA A 272 -2.89 6.45 4.54
CA ALA A 272 -3.13 7.02 5.88
C ALA A 272 -3.67 5.98 6.87
N GLY A 273 -4.46 5.01 6.40
CA GLY A 273 -5.03 3.93 7.22
C GLY A 273 -4.13 2.70 7.41
N ALA A 274 -2.98 2.63 6.75
CA ALA A 274 -2.16 1.41 6.62
C ALA A 274 -1.72 0.74 7.94
N LEU A 275 -1.71 1.45 9.08
CA LEU A 275 -1.43 0.91 10.41
C LEU A 275 -2.66 0.90 11.33
N GLY A 276 -3.87 0.78 10.80
CA GLY A 276 -5.11 0.74 11.57
C GLY A 276 -5.17 -0.38 12.62
N HIS A 277 -4.49 -1.48 12.39
CA HIS A 277 -4.34 -2.60 13.33
C HIS A 277 -3.39 -2.28 14.50
N VAL A 278 -2.56 -1.24 14.39
CA VAL A 278 -1.67 -0.74 15.46
C VAL A 278 -2.34 0.41 16.21
N ASN A 279 -3.03 1.30 15.49
CA ASN A 279 -3.76 2.43 16.06
C ASN A 279 -5.07 2.65 15.31
N ASN A 280 -6.18 2.56 16.03
CA ASN A 280 -7.53 2.68 15.47
C ASN A 280 -8.13 4.10 15.59
N GLN A 281 -7.34 5.13 15.91
CA GLN A 281 -7.83 6.49 16.16
C GLN A 281 -7.16 7.57 15.31
N SER A 282 -5.93 7.34 14.86
CA SER A 282 -5.17 8.35 14.13
C SER A 282 -4.27 7.70 13.08
N SER A 283 -3.91 8.46 12.03
CA SER A 283 -2.94 8.02 11.04
C SER A 283 -1.53 8.02 11.63
N LEU A 284 -0.88 6.85 11.71
CA LEU A 284 0.52 6.73 12.08
C LEU A 284 1.48 6.94 10.91
N VAL A 285 1.03 6.63 9.69
CA VAL A 285 1.89 6.60 8.50
C VAL A 285 1.90 7.94 7.77
N TYR A 286 0.75 8.62 7.71
CA TYR A 286 0.62 9.82 6.91
C TYR A 286 1.08 11.08 7.67
N ALA A 287 2.37 11.10 8.01
CA ALA A 287 3.07 12.23 8.61
C ALA A 287 3.51 13.23 7.54
N GLU A 288 4.18 14.32 7.91
CA GLU A 288 4.56 15.39 6.98
C GLU A 288 5.43 14.90 5.82
N SER A 289 6.43 14.07 6.07
CA SER A 289 7.29 13.50 5.01
C SER A 289 6.52 12.62 4.03
N SER A 290 5.55 11.84 4.54
CA SER A 290 4.66 11.02 3.69
C SER A 290 3.76 11.91 2.83
N HIS A 291 3.20 13.00 3.40
CA HIS A 291 2.42 13.97 2.65
C HIS A 291 3.24 14.59 1.52
N GLN A 292 4.43 15.08 1.81
CA GLN A 292 5.32 15.69 0.81
C GLN A 292 5.66 14.68 -0.30
N ALA A 293 5.96 13.42 0.05
CA ALA A 293 6.25 12.39 -0.92
C ALA A 293 5.04 12.08 -1.81
N MET A 294 3.83 11.94 -1.25
CA MET A 294 2.61 11.70 -2.02
C MET A 294 2.26 12.90 -2.94
N GLN A 295 2.44 14.14 -2.48
CA GLN A 295 2.26 15.33 -3.32
C GLN A 295 3.27 15.35 -4.47
N ALA A 296 4.53 15.00 -4.22
CA ALA A 296 5.55 14.90 -5.27
C ALA A 296 5.21 13.79 -6.29
N VAL A 297 4.68 12.64 -5.84
CA VAL A 297 4.17 11.58 -6.73
C VAL A 297 2.99 12.09 -7.56
N ALA A 298 2.03 12.78 -6.95
CA ALA A 298 0.88 13.37 -7.65
C ALA A 298 1.35 14.36 -8.75
N ASN A 299 2.33 15.22 -8.43
CA ASN A 299 2.92 16.14 -9.40
C ASN A 299 3.63 15.39 -10.55
N ALA A 300 4.34 14.30 -10.25
CA ALA A 300 4.95 13.48 -11.28
C ALA A 300 3.91 12.79 -12.17
N CYS A 301 2.87 12.21 -11.58
CA CYS A 301 1.77 11.58 -12.33
C CYS A 301 1.03 12.60 -13.21
N SER A 302 0.90 13.86 -12.78
CA SER A 302 0.26 14.92 -13.57
C SER A 302 0.99 15.23 -14.88
N ILE A 303 2.29 14.92 -15.00
CA ILE A 303 3.04 15.03 -16.26
C ILE A 303 2.39 14.18 -17.35
N LEU A 304 1.82 13.03 -16.99
CA LEU A 304 1.20 12.08 -17.91
C LEU A 304 -0.18 12.53 -18.43
N THR A 305 -0.72 13.67 -17.96
CA THR A 305 -1.89 14.32 -18.57
C THR A 305 -1.58 14.84 -19.98
N ASP A 306 -0.31 15.14 -20.25
CA ASP A 306 0.20 15.35 -21.60
C ASP A 306 0.52 13.97 -22.24
N SER A 307 -0.23 13.60 -23.28
CA SER A 307 -0.06 12.33 -23.99
C SER A 307 1.33 12.15 -24.62
N GLN A 308 2.07 13.24 -24.86
CA GLN A 308 3.43 13.20 -25.42
C GLN A 308 4.50 12.87 -24.37
N LYS A 309 4.17 12.98 -23.07
CA LYS A 309 5.08 12.66 -21.98
C LYS A 309 5.15 11.17 -21.73
N THR A 310 6.31 10.72 -21.25
CA THR A 310 6.62 9.31 -20.99
C THR A 310 6.67 9.01 -19.50
N GLU A 311 6.66 7.73 -19.14
CA GLU A 311 6.92 7.27 -17.80
C GLU A 311 8.29 7.73 -17.27
N MET A 312 9.28 7.89 -18.16
CA MET A 312 10.59 8.44 -17.81
C MET A 312 10.50 9.92 -17.43
N ASP A 313 9.66 10.71 -18.09
CA ASP A 313 9.43 12.11 -17.74
C ASP A 313 8.82 12.22 -16.33
N ALA A 314 7.82 11.39 -16.04
CA ALA A 314 7.20 11.31 -14.70
C ALA A 314 8.20 10.87 -13.63
N TYR A 315 8.97 9.82 -13.90
CA TYR A 315 10.02 9.33 -13.02
C TYR A 315 11.07 10.40 -12.72
N ASN A 316 11.60 11.07 -13.75
CA ASN A 316 12.61 12.12 -13.57
C ASN A 316 12.07 13.31 -12.78
N THR A 317 10.78 13.64 -12.94
CA THR A 317 10.13 14.68 -12.14
C THR A 317 10.11 14.30 -10.66
N TYR A 318 9.70 13.08 -10.32
CA TYR A 318 9.70 12.62 -8.93
C TYR A 318 11.13 12.49 -8.38
N LEU A 319 12.06 11.95 -9.17
CA LEU A 319 13.46 11.81 -8.77
C LEU A 319 14.08 13.16 -8.40
N LYS A 320 13.75 14.21 -9.17
CA LYS A 320 14.22 15.57 -8.87
C LYS A 320 13.75 16.05 -7.49
N PHE A 321 12.47 15.89 -7.13
CA PHE A 321 11.98 16.23 -5.80
C PHE A 321 12.75 15.49 -4.70
N ARG A 322 12.99 14.20 -4.88
CA ARG A 322 13.75 13.40 -3.92
C ARG A 322 15.21 13.85 -3.80
N ALA A 323 15.84 14.19 -4.93
CA ALA A 323 17.20 14.70 -4.96
C ALA A 323 17.32 16.04 -4.21
N ASP A 324 16.38 16.96 -4.45
CA ASP A 324 16.34 18.27 -3.78
C ASP A 324 16.27 18.11 -2.24
N TRP A 325 15.44 17.16 -1.74
CA TRP A 325 15.36 16.89 -0.29
C TRP A 325 16.65 16.34 0.30
N LEU A 326 17.38 15.52 -0.48
CA LEU A 326 18.62 14.90 -0.04
C LEU A 326 19.86 15.78 -0.31
N GLY A 327 19.68 16.99 -0.84
CA GLY A 327 20.81 17.84 -1.23
C GLY A 327 21.69 17.22 -2.33
N LEU A 328 21.06 16.44 -3.24
CA LEU A 328 21.70 15.73 -4.35
C LEU A 328 21.37 16.38 -5.69
N ASN A 329 22.22 16.14 -6.70
CA ASN A 329 22.02 16.67 -8.05
C ASN A 329 21.34 15.65 -8.96
N ALA A 330 20.07 15.85 -9.30
CA ALA A 330 19.31 14.96 -10.17
C ALA A 330 19.86 14.84 -11.62
N HIS A 331 20.83 15.64 -12.02
CA HIS A 331 21.50 15.56 -13.33
C HIS A 331 22.82 14.77 -13.29
N ASP A 332 23.36 14.48 -12.11
CA ASP A 332 24.53 13.64 -11.95
C ASP A 332 24.13 12.17 -11.79
N ARG A 333 24.79 11.28 -12.50
CA ARG A 333 24.47 9.85 -12.54
C ARG A 333 24.59 9.19 -11.18
N THR A 334 25.65 9.51 -10.44
CA THR A 334 25.87 8.97 -9.10
C THR A 334 24.82 9.48 -8.13
N ASP A 335 24.54 10.78 -8.14
CA ASP A 335 23.53 11.39 -7.28
C ASP A 335 22.11 10.89 -7.60
N ARG A 336 21.79 10.59 -8.86
CA ARG A 336 20.53 9.92 -9.26
C ARG A 336 20.40 8.54 -8.62
N ALA A 337 21.45 7.72 -8.70
CA ALA A 337 21.48 6.42 -8.05
C ALA A 337 21.34 6.52 -6.53
N LEU A 338 22.04 7.46 -5.91
CA LEU A 338 21.93 7.74 -4.46
C LEU A 338 20.54 8.27 -4.08
N THR A 339 19.91 9.09 -4.92
CA THR A 339 18.55 9.56 -4.71
C THR A 339 17.56 8.41 -4.66
N ARG A 340 17.65 7.47 -5.61
CA ARG A 340 16.80 6.27 -5.64
C ARG A 340 17.03 5.41 -4.40
N MET A 341 18.27 5.23 -3.99
CA MET A 341 18.64 4.53 -2.77
C MET A 341 18.05 5.21 -1.53
N GLY A 342 18.16 6.54 -1.44
CA GLY A 342 17.60 7.34 -0.36
C GLY A 342 16.08 7.24 -0.29
N ALA A 343 15.40 7.16 -1.44
CA ALA A 343 13.97 6.93 -1.49
C ALA A 343 13.58 5.55 -0.94
N MET A 344 14.30 4.48 -1.31
CA MET A 344 14.10 3.13 -0.76
C MET A 344 14.35 3.07 0.75
N LEU A 345 15.33 3.80 1.25
CA LEU A 345 15.65 3.93 2.68
C LEU A 345 14.73 4.88 3.44
N ARG A 346 13.81 5.56 2.75
CA ARG A 346 12.89 6.57 3.33
C ARG A 346 13.62 7.74 3.98
N LEU A 347 14.62 8.27 3.29
CA LEU A 347 15.41 9.41 3.73
C LEU A 347 14.89 10.70 3.10
N PHE A 348 14.97 11.83 3.84
CA PHE A 348 14.33 13.09 3.46
C PHE A 348 15.18 14.35 3.70
N THR A 349 16.40 14.22 4.25
CA THR A 349 17.20 15.37 4.63
C THR A 349 18.57 15.41 3.92
N PRO A 350 19.18 16.61 3.75
CA PRO A 350 20.50 16.74 3.16
C PRO A 350 21.60 16.00 3.97
N GLU A 351 21.46 15.94 5.30
CA GLU A 351 22.39 15.22 6.18
C GLU A 351 22.34 13.72 5.87
N GLU A 352 21.16 13.15 5.66
CA GLU A 352 20.99 11.76 5.26
C GLU A 352 21.58 11.50 3.86
N GLY A 353 21.44 12.44 2.93
CA GLY A 353 22.07 12.37 1.61
C GLY A 353 23.60 12.36 1.69
N LEU A 354 24.17 13.13 2.62
CA LEU A 354 25.63 13.10 2.87
C LEU A 354 26.09 11.76 3.42
N ILE A 355 25.35 11.18 4.37
CA ILE A 355 25.64 9.82 4.91
C ILE A 355 25.62 8.78 3.79
N LEU A 356 24.66 8.85 2.87
CA LEU A 356 24.62 7.96 1.71
C LEU A 356 25.88 8.05 0.86
N LYS A 357 26.30 9.28 0.49
CA LYS A 357 27.54 9.52 -0.28
C LYS A 357 28.76 8.89 0.42
N GLN A 358 28.93 9.16 1.70
CA GLN A 358 30.04 8.65 2.49
C GLN A 358 30.01 7.11 2.62
N SER A 359 28.80 6.54 2.74
CA SER A 359 28.63 5.09 2.92
C SER A 359 28.93 4.30 1.64
N VAL A 360 28.51 4.82 0.47
CA VAL A 360 28.81 4.19 -0.82
C VAL A 360 30.33 4.15 -1.07
N LEU A 361 31.06 5.18 -0.65
CA LEU A 361 32.53 5.23 -0.77
C LEU A 361 33.25 4.14 0.06
N LYS A 362 32.58 3.48 1.01
CA LYS A 362 33.14 2.33 1.75
C LYS A 362 33.09 1.03 0.96
N LEU A 363 32.33 0.95 -0.11
CA LEU A 363 32.31 -0.18 -1.04
C LEU A 363 33.55 -0.13 -1.93
N ASN A 364 33.98 -1.28 -2.44
CA ASN A 364 35.07 -1.27 -3.43
C ASN A 364 34.61 -0.62 -4.76
N PRO A 365 35.54 -0.10 -5.59
CA PRO A 365 35.19 0.64 -6.81
C PRO A 365 34.32 -0.13 -7.80
N GLU A 366 34.51 -1.44 -7.93
CA GLU A 366 33.74 -2.29 -8.83
C GLU A 366 32.26 -2.39 -8.34
N GLN A 367 32.05 -2.62 -7.04
CA GLN A 367 30.75 -2.64 -6.44
C GLN A 367 30.04 -1.28 -6.56
N GLN A 368 30.76 -0.16 -6.33
CA GLN A 368 30.21 1.17 -6.51
C GLN A 368 29.72 1.37 -7.95
N ALA A 369 30.57 1.11 -8.95
CA ALA A 369 30.20 1.30 -10.35
C ALA A 369 28.98 0.48 -10.75
N LYS A 370 28.92 -0.78 -10.34
CA LYS A 370 27.81 -1.69 -10.63
C LYS A 370 26.52 -1.26 -9.97
N ILE A 371 26.54 -0.87 -8.70
CA ILE A 371 25.37 -0.39 -7.97
C ILE A 371 24.85 0.91 -8.58
N ILE A 372 25.75 1.85 -8.92
CA ILE A 372 25.36 3.10 -9.57
C ILE A 372 24.71 2.80 -10.92
N GLU A 373 25.26 1.91 -11.72
CA GLU A 373 24.68 1.51 -13.00
C GLU A 373 23.29 0.92 -12.84
N GLN A 374 23.11 -0.02 -11.92
CA GLN A 374 21.82 -0.69 -11.69
C GLN A 374 20.74 0.27 -11.15
N LEU A 375 21.12 1.17 -10.23
CA LEU A 375 20.17 2.11 -9.63
C LEU A 375 19.80 3.28 -10.53
N ASP A 376 20.74 3.78 -11.35
CA ASP A 376 20.46 4.89 -12.25
C ASP A 376 19.60 4.45 -13.45
N THR A 377 19.93 3.34 -14.10
CA THR A 377 19.34 2.96 -15.38
C THR A 377 18.56 1.67 -15.39
N GLY A 378 18.96 0.68 -14.58
CA GLY A 378 18.56 -0.70 -14.82
C GLY A 378 17.62 -1.30 -13.78
N MET A 379 17.58 -0.80 -12.55
CA MET A 379 16.82 -1.47 -11.49
C MET A 379 15.31 -1.32 -11.70
N GLY A 380 14.65 -2.40 -12.10
CA GLY A 380 13.23 -2.46 -12.40
C GLY A 380 12.84 -2.13 -13.85
N GLN A 381 13.74 -1.58 -14.68
CA GLN A 381 13.46 -1.35 -16.10
C GLN A 381 13.58 -2.63 -16.94
N ASP A 382 14.54 -3.49 -16.59
CA ASP A 382 14.81 -4.73 -17.33
C ASP A 382 13.87 -5.88 -16.91
N PHE A 383 12.97 -5.66 -15.94
CA PHE A 383 12.02 -6.67 -15.47
C PHE A 383 10.63 -6.40 -16.00
N ALA A 384 9.96 -7.42 -16.52
CA ALA A 384 8.56 -7.35 -16.91
C ALA A 384 7.64 -7.00 -15.73
N ARG A 385 8.07 -7.32 -14.52
CA ARG A 385 7.36 -7.04 -13.26
C ARG A 385 8.30 -6.34 -12.26
N THR A 386 7.74 -5.36 -11.57
CA THR A 386 8.47 -4.64 -10.50
C THR A 386 8.80 -5.58 -9.34
N PRO A 387 10.06 -5.64 -8.88
CA PRO A 387 10.41 -6.35 -7.65
C PRO A 387 9.63 -5.81 -6.45
N THR A 388 9.32 -6.66 -5.48
CA THR A 388 8.58 -6.29 -4.28
C THR A 388 9.41 -6.45 -3.00
N TYR A 389 9.19 -5.58 -2.01
CA TYR A 389 9.86 -5.58 -0.70
C TYR A 389 11.38 -5.29 -0.70
N MET A 390 11.97 -4.81 -1.80
CA MET A 390 13.37 -4.35 -1.77
C MET A 390 13.60 -3.23 -0.74
N PRO A 391 12.75 -2.18 -0.66
CA PRO A 391 12.91 -1.14 0.35
C PRO A 391 12.84 -1.70 1.76
N ALA A 392 12.03 -2.73 2.01
CA ALA A 392 11.90 -3.34 3.33
C ALA A 392 13.22 -3.99 3.81
N VAL A 393 14.01 -4.58 2.91
CA VAL A 393 15.35 -5.08 3.25
C VAL A 393 16.22 -3.95 3.79
N LEU A 394 16.31 -2.85 3.05
CA LEU A 394 17.16 -1.70 3.41
C LEU A 394 16.68 -1.00 4.69
N VAL A 395 15.36 -0.79 4.83
CA VAL A 395 14.77 -0.17 6.02
C VAL A 395 14.96 -1.03 7.26
N ASN A 396 14.80 -2.36 7.16
CA ASN A 396 15.04 -3.27 8.27
C ASN A 396 16.51 -3.26 8.70
N LEU A 397 17.46 -3.20 7.76
CA LEU A 397 18.88 -3.02 8.08
C LEU A 397 19.12 -1.69 8.79
N SER A 398 18.61 -0.58 8.25
CA SER A 398 18.82 0.77 8.83
C SER A 398 18.22 0.94 10.23
N ASN A 399 17.26 0.10 10.59
CA ASN A 399 16.64 0.07 11.92
C ASN A 399 17.17 -1.04 12.83
N ASN A 400 18.06 -1.91 12.33
CA ASN A 400 18.56 -3.05 13.11
C ASN A 400 19.60 -2.60 14.16
N PRO A 401 19.33 -2.76 15.47
CA PRO A 401 20.25 -2.32 16.52
C PRO A 401 21.57 -3.12 16.56
N GLN A 402 21.64 -4.29 15.93
CA GLN A 402 22.86 -5.08 15.82
C GLN A 402 23.91 -4.43 14.90
N LEU A 403 23.47 -3.51 14.01
CA LEU A 403 24.33 -2.88 13.00
C LEU A 403 24.94 -1.55 13.44
N GLY A 404 24.65 -1.08 14.64
CA GLY A 404 25.23 0.15 15.20
C GLY A 404 24.43 0.74 16.33
N THR A 405 25.07 1.58 17.11
CA THR A 405 24.48 2.27 18.26
C THR A 405 23.75 3.57 17.83
N SER A 406 24.29 4.24 16.80
CA SER A 406 23.67 5.45 16.23
C SER A 406 22.87 5.14 14.98
N ARG A 407 21.95 6.05 14.61
CA ARG A 407 21.22 5.97 13.35
C ARG A 407 22.18 6.04 12.14
N GLU A 408 23.19 6.89 12.22
CA GLU A 408 24.20 7.06 11.17
C GLU A 408 24.97 5.76 10.91
N GLU A 409 25.42 5.09 11.97
CA GLU A 409 26.11 3.79 11.86
C GLU A 409 25.21 2.76 11.21
N ARG A 410 23.97 2.62 11.68
CA ARG A 410 23.01 1.66 11.11
C ARG A 410 22.67 1.95 9.64
N LEU A 411 22.51 3.23 9.30
CA LEU A 411 22.27 3.63 7.91
C LEU A 411 23.46 3.29 7.02
N SER A 412 24.68 3.60 7.50
CA SER A 412 25.90 3.25 6.78
C SER A 412 26.04 1.72 6.57
N GLN A 413 25.74 0.93 7.59
CA GLN A 413 25.77 -0.53 7.48
C GLN A 413 24.67 -1.07 6.54
N ALA A 414 23.49 -0.45 6.54
CA ALA A 414 22.41 -0.80 5.60
C ALA A 414 22.86 -0.63 4.14
N VAL A 415 23.63 0.41 3.85
CA VAL A 415 24.24 0.64 2.52
C VAL A 415 25.27 -0.44 2.21
N VAL A 416 26.23 -0.67 3.12
CA VAL A 416 27.37 -1.57 2.90
C VAL A 416 26.94 -3.04 2.78
N LEU A 417 25.94 -3.48 3.53
CA LEU A 417 25.41 -4.86 3.48
C LEU A 417 24.30 -5.04 2.45
N GLY A 418 23.36 -4.11 2.43
CA GLY A 418 22.12 -4.25 1.67
C GLY A 418 22.32 -4.10 0.16
N LEU A 419 23.08 -3.09 -0.28
CA LEU A 419 23.23 -2.83 -1.71
C LEU A 419 23.99 -3.92 -2.45
N PRO A 420 25.14 -4.44 -1.96
CA PRO A 420 25.79 -5.57 -2.60
C PRO A 420 24.89 -6.82 -2.64
N PHE A 421 24.07 -7.03 -1.61
CA PHE A 421 23.10 -8.12 -1.60
C PHE A 421 22.05 -7.94 -2.70
N LEU A 422 21.37 -6.79 -2.75
CA LEU A 422 20.37 -6.49 -3.79
C LEU A 422 20.97 -6.62 -5.18
N SER A 423 22.18 -6.08 -5.40
CA SER A 423 22.90 -6.17 -6.66
C SER A 423 23.13 -7.63 -7.10
N ARG A 424 23.57 -8.51 -6.19
CA ARG A 424 23.77 -9.94 -6.48
C ARG A 424 22.46 -10.65 -6.84
N VAL A 425 21.35 -10.32 -6.13
CA VAL A 425 20.04 -10.93 -6.40
C VAL A 425 19.55 -10.54 -7.80
N LEU A 426 19.59 -9.24 -8.12
CA LEU A 426 19.14 -8.72 -9.41
C LEU A 426 19.93 -9.30 -10.57
N GLU A 427 21.27 -9.40 -10.42
CA GLU A 427 22.13 -10.00 -11.44
C GLU A 427 21.82 -11.49 -11.66
N LYS A 428 21.73 -12.25 -10.56
CA LYS A 428 21.40 -13.69 -10.62
C LYS A 428 20.05 -13.92 -11.30
N HIS A 429 19.04 -13.07 -11.01
CA HIS A 429 17.73 -13.16 -11.63
C HIS A 429 17.79 -12.82 -13.13
N LYS A 430 18.46 -11.72 -13.48
CA LYS A 430 18.68 -11.31 -14.90
C LYS A 430 19.35 -12.42 -15.70
N GLN A 431 20.40 -13.03 -15.14
CA GLN A 431 21.08 -14.18 -15.76
C GLN A 431 20.14 -15.39 -15.91
N ALA A 432 19.35 -15.72 -14.87
CA ALA A 432 18.42 -16.83 -14.94
C ALA A 432 17.33 -16.64 -16.01
N ILE A 433 16.84 -15.39 -16.20
CA ILE A 433 15.92 -15.05 -17.30
C ILE A 433 16.61 -15.24 -18.65
N ALA A 434 17.83 -14.72 -18.84
CA ALA A 434 18.58 -14.83 -20.08
C ALA A 434 18.87 -16.29 -20.48
N GLU A 435 19.00 -17.16 -19.50
CA GLU A 435 19.23 -18.61 -19.67
C GLU A 435 17.90 -19.41 -19.69
N ASN A 436 16.73 -18.77 -19.75
CA ASN A 436 15.40 -19.40 -19.70
C ASN A 436 15.16 -20.30 -18.46
N ARG A 437 15.84 -20.00 -17.35
CA ARG A 437 15.69 -20.69 -16.06
C ARG A 437 14.70 -19.99 -15.10
N ALA A 438 14.32 -18.74 -15.41
CA ALA A 438 13.31 -17.97 -14.67
C ALA A 438 12.30 -17.35 -15.62
N ASN A 439 11.05 -17.21 -15.15
CA ASN A 439 9.99 -16.56 -15.89
C ASN A 439 10.03 -15.03 -15.65
N PRO A 440 10.22 -14.18 -16.68
CA PRO A 440 10.29 -12.73 -16.51
C PRO A 440 8.98 -12.11 -16.00
N ASN A 441 7.85 -12.83 -16.13
CA ASN A 441 6.54 -12.36 -15.66
C ASN A 441 6.30 -12.62 -14.16
N ILE A 442 7.21 -13.32 -13.48
CA ILE A 442 7.14 -13.54 -12.03
C ILE A 442 8.03 -12.48 -11.36
N PRO A 443 7.48 -11.60 -10.50
CA PRO A 443 8.26 -10.57 -9.82
C PRO A 443 9.21 -11.20 -8.80
N LEU A 444 10.37 -10.60 -8.61
CA LEU A 444 11.22 -10.90 -7.45
C LEU A 444 10.49 -10.47 -6.16
N ASN A 445 10.50 -11.33 -5.17
CA ASN A 445 9.91 -11.08 -3.86
C ASN A 445 10.99 -11.16 -2.77
N PHE A 446 11.27 -10.02 -2.14
CA PHE A 446 12.27 -9.88 -1.09
C PHE A 446 11.69 -10.03 0.33
N ASN A 447 10.45 -10.45 0.51
CA ASN A 447 9.80 -10.52 1.83
C ASN A 447 10.60 -11.38 2.84
N LYS A 448 11.05 -12.57 2.42
CA LYS A 448 11.89 -13.44 3.27
C LYS A 448 13.24 -12.78 3.58
N ALA A 449 13.86 -12.13 2.61
CA ALA A 449 15.11 -11.40 2.81
C ALA A 449 14.94 -10.20 3.75
N ALA A 450 13.79 -9.51 3.70
CA ALA A 450 13.46 -8.45 4.64
C ALA A 450 13.33 -8.99 6.07
N GLY A 451 12.75 -10.17 6.26
CA GLY A 451 12.72 -10.87 7.55
C GLY A 451 14.14 -11.19 8.06
N VAL A 452 15.00 -11.71 7.20
CA VAL A 452 16.42 -11.99 7.51
C VAL A 452 17.16 -10.70 7.90
N ALA A 453 16.99 -9.62 7.14
CA ALA A 453 17.59 -8.32 7.45
C ALA A 453 17.22 -7.78 8.85
N LYS A 454 16.02 -8.11 9.32
CA LYS A 454 15.52 -7.71 10.65
C LYS A 454 16.15 -8.52 11.79
N VAL A 455 16.39 -9.83 11.59
CA VAL A 455 16.75 -10.77 12.67
C VAL A 455 18.22 -11.19 12.60
N SER A 456 18.73 -11.43 11.41
CA SER A 456 20.08 -12.00 11.18
C SER A 456 20.76 -11.34 9.96
N PRO A 457 21.10 -10.04 10.04
CA PRO A 457 21.55 -9.25 8.89
C PRO A 457 22.79 -9.82 8.20
N ASP A 458 23.68 -10.51 8.93
CA ASP A 458 24.90 -11.15 8.36
C ASP A 458 24.57 -12.25 7.35
N MET A 459 23.39 -12.85 7.42
CA MET A 459 22.94 -13.85 6.45
C MET A 459 22.81 -13.28 5.04
N LEU A 460 22.63 -11.96 4.88
CA LEU A 460 22.61 -11.32 3.55
C LEU A 460 23.96 -11.45 2.80
N GLN A 461 25.05 -11.76 3.49
CA GLN A 461 26.36 -12.03 2.88
C GLN A 461 26.54 -13.49 2.43
N LYS A 462 25.63 -14.37 2.86
CA LYS A 462 25.69 -15.81 2.53
C LYS A 462 25.05 -16.11 1.17
N ASP A 463 25.10 -17.39 0.79
CA ASP A 463 24.47 -17.88 -0.42
C ASP A 463 22.94 -17.84 -0.28
N PHE A 464 22.30 -17.50 -1.39
CA PHE A 464 20.86 -17.45 -1.54
C PHE A 464 20.45 -18.12 -2.85
N PHE A 465 19.17 -18.47 -2.94
CA PHE A 465 18.54 -18.92 -4.19
C PHE A 465 17.23 -18.18 -4.43
N ILE A 466 16.77 -18.21 -5.68
CA ILE A 466 15.47 -17.67 -6.08
C ILE A 466 14.62 -18.88 -6.46
N ASP A 467 13.47 -19.07 -5.80
CA ASP A 467 12.56 -20.16 -6.08
C ASP A 467 11.70 -19.90 -7.35
N SER A 468 10.88 -20.86 -7.74
CA SER A 468 10.02 -20.76 -8.93
C SER A 468 8.92 -19.69 -8.82
N GLU A 469 8.64 -19.20 -7.60
CA GLU A 469 7.68 -18.12 -7.32
C GLU A 469 8.35 -16.75 -7.20
N GLY A 470 9.65 -16.66 -7.48
CA GLY A 470 10.43 -15.42 -7.39
C GLY A 470 10.87 -15.03 -5.98
N ASN A 471 10.64 -15.86 -4.96
CA ASN A 471 11.07 -15.55 -3.60
C ASN A 471 12.59 -15.69 -3.44
N VAL A 472 13.20 -14.69 -2.82
CA VAL A 472 14.62 -14.71 -2.43
C VAL A 472 14.77 -15.45 -1.10
N CYS A 473 15.37 -16.64 -1.13
CA CYS A 473 15.47 -17.58 -0.02
C CYS A 473 16.92 -17.85 0.39
N PHE A 474 17.12 -18.22 1.65
CA PHE A 474 18.42 -18.64 2.19
C PHE A 474 18.37 -20.11 2.60
N ALA A 475 19.50 -20.82 2.47
CA ALA A 475 19.57 -22.27 2.65
C ALA A 475 19.24 -22.77 4.08
N ASN A 476 19.23 -21.88 5.09
CA ASN A 476 19.03 -22.20 6.50
C ASN A 476 18.11 -21.20 7.23
N SER A 477 17.17 -20.61 6.52
CA SER A 477 16.19 -19.68 7.13
C SER A 477 14.81 -20.31 7.27
#